data_06c7adbf4e4c8c4901ab0012c9ed5a80
#
_entry.id   06c7adbf4e4c8c4901ab0012c9ed5a80
#
_cell.length_a   1.000
_cell.length_b   1.000
_cell.length_c   1.000
_cell.angle_alpha   90.00
_cell.angle_beta   90.00
_cell.angle_gamma   90.00
#
_symmetry.space_group_name_H-M   'P 1'
#
loop_
_entity.id
_entity.type
_entity.pdbx_description
1 polymer ?
#
loop_
_entity_poly.entity_id
_entity_poly.type
_entity_poly.pdbx_seq_one_letter_code
_entity_poly.pdbx_strand_id
1 'polypeptide(L)'
;AIQPDRVFVFENLATVLAMPDVPGAVAVHGGGHRVDLVAQLPWAQIVTYWGDLDSHGFAILNRLRARGVEATAALMDSETLLDHRDLWGQDPEPNTGVFTLLTGEERDTLQLLSAQSNARLEQERIPWDYALHRLGLR
;
A
#
# COMPACT_ATOMS: atom_id res chain seq x y z
N ALA A 1 -18.39 3.38 -19.85
CA ALA A 1 -17.80 3.64 -18.54
C ALA A 1 -16.89 2.48 -18.13
N ILE A 2 -15.80 2.79 -17.44
CA ILE A 2 -14.89 1.77 -16.92
C ILE A 2 -15.58 1.08 -15.74
N GLN A 3 -15.61 -0.26 -15.76
CA GLN A 3 -16.08 -1.07 -14.65
C GLN A 3 -15.10 -2.23 -14.43
N PRO A 4 -13.93 -1.96 -13.85
CA PRO A 4 -12.96 -3.00 -13.61
C PRO A 4 -13.42 -3.97 -12.54
N ASP A 5 -13.00 -5.24 -12.66
CA ASP A 5 -13.27 -6.25 -11.65
C ASP A 5 -12.41 -6.06 -10.41
N ARG A 6 -11.17 -5.61 -10.60
CA ARG A 6 -10.24 -5.34 -9.50
C ARG A 6 -9.51 -4.03 -9.76
N VAL A 7 -9.41 -3.21 -8.70
CA VAL A 7 -8.66 -1.95 -8.75
C VAL A 7 -7.53 -2.02 -7.74
N PHE A 8 -6.32 -1.81 -8.21
CA PHE A 8 -5.13 -1.71 -7.38
C PHE A 8 -4.66 -0.27 -7.33
N VAL A 9 -4.28 0.18 -6.14
CA VAL A 9 -3.69 1.50 -5.95
C VAL A 9 -2.28 1.28 -5.44
N PHE A 10 -1.29 1.70 -6.21
CA PHE A 10 0.13 1.57 -5.88
C PHE A 10 0.74 2.94 -5.63
N GLU A 11 1.54 3.04 -4.58
CA GLU A 11 2.23 4.29 -4.26
C GLU A 11 3.31 4.62 -5.28
N ASN A 12 4.00 3.61 -5.80
CA ASN A 12 5.12 3.77 -6.71
C ASN A 12 4.66 3.70 -8.17
N LEU A 13 4.96 4.74 -8.96
CA LEU A 13 4.56 4.78 -10.38
C LEU A 13 5.18 3.65 -11.20
N ALA A 14 6.45 3.32 -10.93
CA ALA A 14 7.12 2.23 -11.66
C ALA A 14 6.39 0.90 -11.46
N THR A 15 5.83 0.66 -10.28
CA THR A 15 5.03 -0.53 -9.98
C THR A 15 3.75 -0.56 -10.83
N VAL A 16 3.10 0.57 -10.99
CA VAL A 16 1.91 0.69 -11.86
C VAL A 16 2.27 0.29 -13.29
N LEU A 17 3.38 0.82 -13.80
CA LEU A 17 3.83 0.57 -15.17
C LEU A 17 4.31 -0.86 -15.39
N ALA A 18 4.79 -1.52 -14.34
CA ALA A 18 5.30 -2.90 -14.41
C ALA A 18 4.20 -3.95 -14.20
N MET A 19 3.00 -3.55 -13.83
CA MET A 19 1.92 -4.49 -13.57
C MET A 19 1.60 -5.31 -14.82
N PRO A 20 1.47 -6.66 -14.68
CA PRO A 20 1.11 -7.49 -15.81
C PRO A 20 -0.28 -7.17 -16.34
N ASP A 21 -0.49 -7.44 -17.62
CA ASP A 21 -1.78 -7.25 -18.26
C ASP A 21 -2.72 -8.38 -17.82
N VAL A 22 -3.57 -8.08 -16.85
CA VAL A 22 -4.55 -9.02 -16.31
C VAL A 22 -5.95 -8.50 -16.65
N PRO A 23 -6.76 -9.28 -17.41
CA PRO A 23 -8.10 -8.82 -17.78
C PRO A 23 -8.95 -8.44 -16.56
N GLY A 24 -9.61 -7.29 -16.65
CA GLY A 24 -10.47 -6.78 -15.58
C GLY A 24 -9.72 -6.09 -14.43
N ALA A 25 -8.40 -6.10 -14.43
CA ALA A 25 -7.61 -5.45 -13.39
C ALA A 25 -7.06 -4.11 -13.89
N VAL A 26 -7.14 -3.09 -13.03
CA VAL A 26 -6.62 -1.75 -13.31
C VAL A 26 -5.72 -1.33 -12.16
N ALA A 27 -4.58 -0.77 -12.48
CA ALA A 27 -3.67 -0.18 -11.50
C ALA A 27 -3.68 1.34 -11.61
N VAL A 28 -3.73 2.01 -10.48
CA VAL A 28 -3.77 3.46 -10.39
C VAL A 28 -2.61 3.93 -9.50
N HIS A 29 -1.96 5.01 -9.91
CA HIS A 29 -0.92 5.64 -9.10
C HIS A 29 -1.58 6.48 -7.98
N GLY A 30 -1.39 6.10 -6.75
CA GLY A 30 -2.00 6.73 -5.57
C GLY A 30 -0.98 7.30 -4.58
N GLY A 31 0.22 7.65 -5.03
CA GLY A 31 1.23 8.25 -4.15
C GLY A 31 0.95 9.72 -3.86
N GLY A 32 1.36 10.16 -2.67
CA GLY A 32 1.22 11.55 -2.26
C GLY A 32 -0.22 12.06 -2.26
N HIS A 33 -0.45 13.18 -2.92
CA HIS A 33 -1.78 13.81 -2.98
C HIS A 33 -2.74 13.12 -3.95
N ARG A 34 -2.27 12.16 -4.74
CA ARG A 34 -3.10 11.47 -5.74
C ARG A 34 -4.20 10.63 -5.12
N VAL A 35 -4.05 10.28 -3.86
CA VAL A 35 -5.05 9.51 -3.11
C VAL A 35 -6.42 10.20 -3.09
N ASP A 36 -6.43 11.53 -3.05
CA ASP A 36 -7.68 12.29 -3.07
C ASP A 36 -8.37 12.20 -4.44
N LEU A 37 -7.59 12.12 -5.52
CA LEU A 37 -8.12 11.92 -6.86
C LEU A 37 -8.72 10.51 -7.01
N VAL A 38 -8.04 9.50 -6.47
CA VAL A 38 -8.54 8.12 -6.48
C VAL A 38 -9.90 8.05 -5.79
N ALA A 39 -10.07 8.72 -4.68
CA ALA A 39 -11.32 8.73 -3.92
C ALA A 39 -12.49 9.32 -4.71
N GLN A 40 -12.23 10.10 -5.76
CA GLN A 40 -13.25 10.71 -6.60
C GLN A 40 -13.66 9.82 -7.78
N LEU A 41 -12.96 8.72 -8.02
CA LEU A 41 -13.25 7.82 -9.14
C LEU A 41 -14.41 6.88 -8.75
N PRO A 42 -15.54 6.94 -9.44
CA PRO A 42 -16.71 6.12 -9.07
C PRO A 42 -16.46 4.61 -9.18
N TRP A 43 -15.49 4.20 -10.01
CA TRP A 43 -15.13 2.79 -10.20
C TRP A 43 -13.99 2.34 -9.30
N ALA A 44 -13.48 3.19 -8.41
CA ALA A 44 -12.37 2.91 -7.49
C ALA A 44 -12.77 3.08 -6.03
N GLN A 45 -14.01 2.68 -5.68
CA GLN A 45 -14.49 2.79 -4.30
C GLN A 45 -14.15 1.57 -3.44
N ILE A 46 -13.74 0.47 -4.09
CA ILE A 46 -13.24 -0.75 -3.44
C ILE A 46 -11.90 -1.05 -4.11
N VAL A 47 -10.82 -0.97 -3.35
CA VAL A 47 -9.48 -1.10 -3.91
C VAL A 47 -8.59 -2.00 -3.05
N THR A 48 -7.54 -2.52 -3.66
CA THR A 48 -6.39 -3.08 -2.95
C THR A 48 -5.27 -2.06 -3.01
N TYR A 49 -4.80 -1.62 -1.86
CA TYR A 49 -3.73 -0.63 -1.74
C TYR A 49 -2.42 -1.32 -1.38
N TRP A 50 -1.35 -0.96 -2.09
CA TRP A 50 0.00 -1.37 -1.75
C TRP A 50 0.91 -0.13 -1.77
N GLY A 51 1.40 0.25 -0.60
CA GLY A 51 2.35 1.34 -0.43
C GLY A 51 3.63 0.84 0.22
N ASP A 52 4.52 1.78 0.51
CA ASP A 52 5.72 1.47 1.26
C ASP A 52 5.35 0.99 2.67
N LEU A 53 6.10 0.03 3.20
CA LEU A 53 5.99 -0.37 4.60
C LEU A 53 6.74 0.64 5.47
N ASP A 54 6.09 1.76 5.70
CA ASP A 54 6.52 2.83 6.59
C ASP A 54 5.30 3.60 7.10
N SER A 55 5.52 4.56 7.99
CA SER A 55 4.43 5.35 8.56
C SER A 55 3.69 6.18 7.51
N HIS A 56 4.37 6.58 6.45
CA HIS A 56 3.76 7.36 5.36
C HIS A 56 2.80 6.50 4.52
N GLY A 57 3.18 5.25 4.25
CA GLY A 57 2.31 4.31 3.54
C GLY A 57 1.02 4.05 4.31
N PHE A 58 1.11 3.87 5.63
CA PHE A 58 -0.07 3.70 6.47
C PHE A 58 -0.89 4.98 6.57
N ALA A 59 -0.26 6.14 6.53
CA ALA A 59 -0.99 7.42 6.50
C ALA A 59 -1.84 7.54 5.22
N ILE A 60 -1.30 7.14 4.08
CA ILE A 60 -2.03 7.14 2.81
C ILE A 60 -3.22 6.17 2.86
N LEU A 61 -3.00 4.97 3.38
CA LEU A 61 -4.07 3.97 3.56
C LEU A 61 -5.19 4.53 4.43
N ASN A 62 -4.83 5.14 5.55
CA ASN A 62 -5.78 5.78 6.45
C ASN A 62 -6.56 6.88 5.74
N ARG A 63 -5.88 7.68 4.92
CA ARG A 63 -6.51 8.78 4.17
C ARG A 63 -7.50 8.27 3.12
N LEU A 64 -7.17 7.20 2.41
CA LEU A 64 -8.12 6.55 1.48
C LEU A 64 -9.40 6.17 2.20
N ARG A 65 -9.28 5.53 3.35
CA ARG A 65 -10.43 5.10 4.15
C ARG A 65 -11.22 6.29 4.69
N ALA A 66 -10.52 7.36 5.10
CA ALA A 66 -11.16 8.59 5.57
C ALA A 66 -11.96 9.29 4.47
N ARG A 67 -11.58 9.07 3.21
CA ARG A 67 -12.31 9.60 2.05
C ARG A 67 -13.44 8.68 1.58
N GLY A 68 -13.71 7.60 2.30
CA GLY A 68 -14.81 6.70 1.99
C GLY A 68 -14.46 5.52 1.09
N VAL A 69 -13.18 5.34 0.75
CA VAL A 69 -12.74 4.21 -0.07
C VAL A 69 -12.58 2.97 0.81
N GLU A 70 -13.18 1.85 0.38
CA GLU A 70 -12.97 0.56 1.03
C GLU A 70 -11.65 -0.01 0.52
N ALA A 71 -10.59 0.23 1.26
CA ALA A 71 -9.24 -0.15 0.88
C ALA A 71 -8.75 -1.32 1.75
N THR A 72 -8.30 -2.39 1.09
CA THR A 72 -7.62 -3.50 1.72
C THR A 72 -6.13 -3.37 1.43
N ALA A 73 -5.29 -3.42 2.45
CA ALA A 73 -3.86 -3.35 2.27
C ALA A 73 -3.30 -4.70 1.81
N ALA A 74 -2.37 -4.66 0.86
CA ALA A 74 -1.61 -5.83 0.44
C ALA A 74 -0.13 -5.59 0.74
N LEU A 75 0.57 -6.61 1.21
CA LEU A 75 2.03 -6.55 1.45
C LEU A 75 2.43 -5.53 2.55
N MET A 76 1.48 -5.00 3.28
CA MET A 76 1.73 -4.04 4.35
C MET A 76 1.46 -4.71 5.70
N ASP A 77 2.07 -5.86 5.90
CA ASP A 77 1.89 -6.68 7.08
C ASP A 77 3.23 -7.10 7.69
N SER A 78 3.18 -7.61 8.90
CA SER A 78 4.38 -8.00 9.66
C SER A 78 5.12 -9.16 8.99
N GLU A 79 4.41 -10.09 8.35
CA GLU A 79 5.04 -11.20 7.64
C GLU A 79 5.91 -10.69 6.49
N THR A 80 5.37 -9.82 5.64
CA THR A 80 6.13 -9.20 4.54
C THR A 80 7.34 -8.45 5.06
N LEU A 81 7.17 -7.69 6.13
CA LEU A 81 8.25 -6.93 6.73
C LEU A 81 9.38 -7.86 7.22
N LEU A 82 9.03 -8.88 7.97
CA LEU A 82 10.02 -9.80 8.57
C LEU A 82 10.69 -10.70 7.52
N ASP A 83 9.97 -11.09 6.47
CA ASP A 83 10.52 -11.90 5.39
C ASP A 83 11.58 -11.16 4.56
N HIS A 84 11.60 -9.82 4.65
CA HIS A 84 12.51 -8.98 3.88
C HIS A 84 13.39 -8.10 4.76
N ARG A 85 13.73 -8.61 5.93
CA ARG A 85 14.52 -7.85 6.93
C ARG A 85 15.83 -7.32 6.38
N ASP A 86 16.49 -8.06 5.50
CA ASP A 86 17.75 -7.67 4.87
C ASP A 86 17.61 -6.51 3.88
N LEU A 87 16.39 -6.14 3.53
CA LEU A 87 16.11 -5.04 2.59
C LEU A 87 15.65 -3.76 3.27
N TRP A 88 15.57 -3.74 4.61
CA TRP A 88 15.12 -2.57 5.33
C TRP A 88 16.07 -1.40 5.20
N GLY A 89 15.50 -0.20 5.01
CA GLY A 89 16.17 1.06 5.28
C GLY A 89 15.61 1.68 6.55
N GLN A 90 15.89 2.94 6.76
CA GLN A 90 15.33 3.72 7.85
C GLN A 90 14.59 4.93 7.32
N ASP A 91 13.47 5.26 7.95
CA ASP A 91 12.73 6.48 7.65
C ASP A 91 13.30 7.59 8.57
N PRO A 92 13.95 8.63 7.99
CA PRO A 92 14.53 9.71 8.79
C PRO A 92 13.48 10.63 9.40
N GLU A 93 12.27 10.68 8.83
CA GLU A 93 11.19 11.55 9.29
C GLU A 93 9.87 10.79 9.30
N PRO A 94 9.66 9.88 10.28
CA PRO A 94 8.41 9.13 10.34
C PRO A 94 7.23 10.05 10.60
N ASN A 95 6.08 9.67 10.02
CA ASN A 95 4.83 10.36 10.28
C ASN A 95 4.32 9.96 11.67
N THR A 96 4.23 10.90 12.59
CA THR A 96 3.80 10.66 13.97
C THR A 96 2.32 10.94 14.20
N GLY A 97 1.55 11.09 13.13
CA GLY A 97 0.11 11.30 13.22
C GLY A 97 -0.62 10.11 13.82
N VAL A 98 -1.87 10.34 14.19
CA VAL A 98 -2.75 9.29 14.71
C VAL A 98 -3.62 8.77 13.55
N PHE A 99 -3.56 7.46 13.30
CA PHE A 99 -4.32 6.83 12.23
C PHE A 99 -5.44 5.99 12.86
N THR A 100 -6.67 6.49 12.77
CA THR A 100 -7.82 5.88 13.45
C THR A 100 -8.52 4.79 12.66
N LEU A 101 -8.20 4.65 11.36
CA LEU A 101 -8.89 3.74 10.46
C LEU A 101 -8.07 2.50 10.06
N LEU A 102 -6.96 2.26 10.75
CA LEU A 102 -6.17 1.05 10.55
C LEU A 102 -6.80 -0.12 11.30
N THR A 103 -6.65 -1.32 10.75
CA THR A 103 -7.02 -2.56 11.46
C THR A 103 -6.04 -2.82 12.60
N GLY A 104 -6.39 -3.75 13.50
CA GLY A 104 -5.49 -4.16 14.58
C GLY A 104 -4.17 -4.69 14.06
N GLU A 105 -4.20 -5.53 13.01
CA GLU A 105 -2.99 -6.08 12.41
C GLU A 105 -2.11 -4.99 11.78
N GLU A 106 -2.73 -4.02 11.13
CA GLU A 106 -2.02 -2.88 10.54
C GLU A 106 -1.36 -2.02 11.61
N ARG A 107 -2.06 -1.78 12.72
CA ARG A 107 -1.48 -1.06 13.87
C ARG A 107 -0.32 -1.82 14.48
N ASP A 108 -0.41 -3.14 14.57
CA ASP A 108 0.69 -3.97 15.08
C ASP A 108 1.92 -3.86 14.18
N THR A 109 1.72 -3.86 12.87
CA THR A 109 2.82 -3.69 11.92
C THR A 109 3.45 -2.31 12.03
N LEU A 110 2.63 -1.27 12.14
CA LEU A 110 3.12 0.10 12.33
C LEU A 110 3.93 0.23 13.62
N GLN A 111 3.46 -0.41 14.69
CA GLN A 111 4.17 -0.42 15.97
C GLN A 111 5.50 -1.16 15.86
N LEU A 112 5.54 -2.26 15.10
CA LEU A 112 6.77 -3.01 14.85
C LEU A 112 7.80 -2.15 14.11
N LEU A 113 7.38 -1.39 13.09
CA LEU A 113 8.26 -0.45 12.39
C LEU A 113 8.88 0.54 13.36
N SER A 114 8.06 1.14 14.21
CA SER A 114 8.52 2.11 15.21
C SER A 114 9.52 1.49 16.19
N ALA A 115 9.25 0.28 16.65
CA ALA A 115 10.11 -0.44 17.58
C ALA A 115 11.45 -0.87 16.96
N GLN A 116 11.52 -0.96 15.64
CA GLN A 116 12.73 -1.33 14.88
C GLN A 116 13.43 -0.09 14.32
N SER A 117 13.51 0.97 15.12
CA SER A 117 14.20 2.23 14.76
C SER A 117 13.62 2.88 13.51
N ASN A 118 12.31 2.88 13.37
CA ASN A 118 11.60 3.41 12.19
C ASN A 118 12.08 2.74 10.90
N ALA A 119 12.08 1.43 10.89
CA ALA A 119 12.40 0.66 9.71
C ALA A 119 11.46 1.01 8.56
N ARG A 120 11.97 0.90 7.35
CA ARG A 120 11.22 1.14 6.12
C ARG A 120 11.52 0.02 5.13
N LEU A 121 10.48 -0.56 4.57
CA LEU A 121 10.61 -1.48 3.43
C LEU A 121 9.91 -0.82 2.25
N GLU A 122 10.70 -0.25 1.36
CA GLU A 122 10.17 0.42 0.19
C GLU A 122 9.60 -0.60 -0.79
N GLN A 123 8.49 -0.23 -1.44
CA GLN A 123 7.71 -1.10 -2.32
C GLN A 123 8.58 -1.76 -3.41
N GLU A 124 9.45 -0.99 -4.03
CA GLU A 124 10.30 -1.45 -5.13
C GLU A 124 11.42 -2.42 -4.69
N ARG A 125 11.67 -2.55 -3.40
CA ARG A 125 12.67 -3.50 -2.88
C ARG A 125 12.14 -4.92 -2.72
N ILE A 126 10.82 -5.07 -2.69
CA ILE A 126 10.20 -6.38 -2.55
C ILE A 126 10.30 -7.13 -3.88
N PRO A 127 10.79 -8.38 -3.90
CA PRO A 127 10.87 -9.17 -5.13
C PRO A 127 9.52 -9.22 -5.85
N TRP A 128 9.56 -8.98 -7.16
CA TRP A 128 8.34 -8.83 -7.96
C TRP A 128 7.48 -10.10 -7.94
N ASP A 129 8.09 -11.28 -8.01
CA ASP A 129 7.35 -12.54 -7.93
C ASP A 129 6.62 -12.71 -6.62
N TYR A 130 7.25 -12.34 -5.51
CA TYR A 130 6.63 -12.34 -4.20
C TYR A 130 5.41 -11.41 -4.17
N ALA A 131 5.58 -10.21 -4.68
CA ALA A 131 4.52 -9.21 -4.71
C ALA A 131 3.34 -9.65 -5.57
N LEU A 132 3.59 -10.18 -6.77
CA LEU A 132 2.52 -10.64 -7.67
C LEU A 132 1.71 -11.77 -7.04
N HIS A 133 2.37 -12.68 -6.36
CA HIS A 133 1.68 -13.78 -5.66
C HIS A 133 0.77 -13.23 -4.56
N ARG A 134 1.29 -12.31 -3.75
CA ARG A 134 0.53 -11.72 -2.64
C ARG A 134 -0.62 -10.82 -3.14
N LEU A 135 -0.49 -10.24 -4.31
CA LEU A 135 -1.54 -9.44 -4.94
C LEU A 135 -2.61 -10.30 -5.64
N GLY A 136 -2.38 -11.59 -5.77
CA GLY A 136 -3.28 -12.47 -6.50
C GLY A 136 -3.22 -12.27 -8.01
N LEU A 137 -2.07 -11.80 -8.52
CA LEU A 137 -1.85 -11.57 -9.95
C LEU A 137 -1.01 -12.68 -10.60
N ARG A 138 -0.61 -13.65 -9.80
CA ARG A 138 0.16 -14.80 -10.27
C ARG A 138 -0.19 -16.03 -9.44
#